data_93e5c0400beed0d9e8ef580ef19e07fa
#
_entry.id   93e5c0400beed0d9e8ef580ef19e07fa
#
_cell.length_a   1.000
_cell.length_b   1.000
_cell.length_c   1.000
_cell.angle_alpha   90.00
_cell.angle_beta   90.00
_cell.angle_gamma   90.00
#
_symmetry.space_group_name_H-M   'P 1'
#
loop_
_entity.id
_entity.type
_entity.pdbx_description
1 polymer ?
#
loop_
_entity_poly.entity_id
_entity_poly.type
_entity_poly.pdbx_seq_one_letter_code
_entity_poly.pdbx_strand_id
1 'polypeptide(L)'
;MAGRNELERGLADIAELNRLIEPEAKALGLALVRVKMFGGKSDPTLQVMAERPDTRQLTIDDCATLSRRLSDVFDALEAEGRDPIEGAYRLEVSSPGIDRPLTRLQDFADWAGQEARITLVEPIEGRKQLTGDLVGVEGDQITIDVRKFRAMTIPFAAVADAKLTITDKLLAATQPLDASGADDIIEVEG
;
A
#
# COMPACT_ATOMS: atom_id res chain seq x y z
N MET A 1 -1.32 21.82 9.42
CA MET A 1 0.10 22.00 9.66
C MET A 1 0.71 20.68 10.02
N ALA A 2 1.62 20.22 9.23
CA ALA A 2 2.70 19.31 9.55
C ALA A 2 2.36 18.05 10.39
N GLY A 3 1.51 17.21 9.93
CA GLY A 3 1.31 15.88 10.49
C GLY A 3 1.75 14.75 9.55
N ARG A 4 2.65 15.03 8.62
CA ARG A 4 3.41 13.96 7.97
C ARG A 4 4.60 13.66 8.89
N ASN A 5 4.59 12.44 9.45
CA ASN A 5 5.57 11.91 10.37
C ASN A 5 6.98 12.48 10.15
N GLU A 6 7.43 13.36 11.05
CA GLU A 6 8.84 13.76 11.14
C GLU A 6 9.76 12.54 11.34
N LEU A 7 9.19 11.45 11.85
CA LEU A 7 9.87 10.16 12.00
C LEU A 7 10.19 9.49 10.66
N GLU A 8 9.34 9.68 9.63
CA GLU A 8 9.59 9.12 8.30
C GLU A 8 10.66 9.89 7.52
N ARG A 9 10.84 11.19 7.82
CA ARG A 9 11.86 12.03 7.16
C ARG A 9 13.27 11.82 7.72
N GLY A 10 13.39 11.21 8.90
CA GLY A 10 14.68 11.05 9.59
C GLY A 10 15.38 9.74 9.33
N LEU A 11 14.70 8.73 8.77
CA LEU A 11 15.26 7.38 8.55
C LEU A 11 15.41 7.03 7.07
N ALA A 12 14.50 7.49 6.22
CA ALA A 12 14.51 7.18 4.79
C ALA A 12 13.63 8.15 4.01
N ASP A 13 13.99 8.41 2.76
CA ASP A 13 13.16 9.12 1.81
C ASP A 13 12.24 8.13 1.10
N ILE A 14 10.94 8.17 1.40
CA ILE A 14 9.94 7.26 0.81
C ILE A 14 9.86 7.42 -0.72
N ALA A 15 10.04 8.63 -1.25
CA ALA A 15 10.04 8.85 -2.70
C ALA A 15 11.25 8.18 -3.37
N GLU A 16 12.41 8.20 -2.72
CA GLU A 16 13.59 7.49 -3.19
C GLU A 16 13.40 5.97 -3.12
N LEU A 17 12.88 5.47 -2.00
CA LEU A 17 12.57 4.04 -1.84
C LEU A 17 11.58 3.54 -2.91
N ASN A 18 10.55 4.31 -3.22
CA ASN A 18 9.64 3.96 -4.32
C ASN A 18 10.37 3.85 -5.66
N ARG A 19 11.27 4.79 -5.96
CA ARG A 19 12.07 4.76 -7.20
C ARG A 19 13.02 3.57 -7.29
N LEU A 20 13.54 3.10 -6.15
CA LEU A 20 14.41 1.93 -6.07
C LEU A 20 13.63 0.61 -6.15
N ILE A 21 12.47 0.55 -5.50
CA ILE A 21 11.68 -0.68 -5.35
C ILE A 21 10.80 -0.97 -6.56
N GLU A 22 10.19 0.05 -7.15
CA GLU A 22 9.23 -0.13 -8.26
C GLU A 22 9.81 -0.89 -9.46
N PRO A 23 11.03 -0.61 -9.95
CA PRO A 23 11.63 -1.38 -11.04
C PRO A 23 11.84 -2.85 -10.69
N GLU A 24 12.17 -3.14 -9.43
CA GLU A 24 12.41 -4.51 -8.96
C GLU A 24 11.11 -5.32 -8.90
N ALA A 25 10.03 -4.71 -8.43
CA ALA A 25 8.70 -5.32 -8.48
C ALA A 25 8.26 -5.58 -9.93
N LYS A 26 8.40 -4.60 -10.81
CA LYS A 26 8.06 -4.73 -12.23
C LYS A 26 8.86 -5.83 -12.93
N ALA A 27 10.12 -6.00 -12.61
CA ALA A 27 10.96 -7.06 -13.17
C ALA A 27 10.44 -8.46 -12.83
N LEU A 28 9.66 -8.61 -11.77
CA LEU A 28 9.00 -9.84 -11.35
C LEU A 28 7.54 -9.94 -11.83
N GLY A 29 7.08 -8.98 -12.64
CA GLY A 29 5.68 -8.91 -13.08
C GLY A 29 4.71 -8.47 -12.00
N LEU A 30 5.19 -7.81 -10.95
CA LEU A 30 4.41 -7.33 -9.82
C LEU A 30 4.16 -5.83 -9.94
N ALA A 31 3.05 -5.37 -9.36
CA ALA A 31 2.72 -3.96 -9.20
C ALA A 31 2.97 -3.52 -7.76
N LEU A 32 3.72 -2.44 -7.58
CA LEU A 32 3.95 -1.85 -6.27
C LEU A 32 2.67 -1.14 -5.81
N VAL A 33 2.22 -1.44 -4.60
CA VAL A 33 1.03 -0.84 -3.99
C VAL A 33 1.41 0.25 -2.99
N ARG A 34 2.31 -0.04 -2.04
CA ARG A 34 2.73 0.94 -1.03
C ARG A 34 4.11 0.62 -0.48
N VAL A 35 4.88 1.66 -0.20
CA VAL A 35 6.11 1.61 0.59
C VAL A 35 5.91 2.47 1.83
N LYS A 36 6.16 1.91 3.01
CA LYS A 36 5.99 2.63 4.27
C LYS A 36 6.98 2.17 5.33
N MET A 37 7.44 3.12 6.15
CA MET A 37 8.26 2.84 7.34
C MET A 37 7.40 2.80 8.58
N PHE A 38 7.62 1.82 9.45
CA PHE A 38 6.98 1.65 10.75
C PHE A 38 8.02 1.47 11.86
N GLY A 39 7.57 1.44 13.11
CA GLY A 39 8.35 1.06 14.28
C GLY A 39 9.24 2.15 14.85
N GLY A 40 9.22 3.32 14.28
CA GLY A 40 10.05 4.45 14.73
C GLY A 40 11.55 4.13 14.68
N LYS A 41 12.34 4.78 15.57
CA LYS A 41 13.80 4.62 15.60
C LYS A 41 14.27 3.36 16.33
N SER A 42 13.43 2.77 17.16
CA SER A 42 13.81 1.62 18.01
C SER A 42 13.69 0.27 17.30
N ASP A 43 12.75 0.14 16.37
CA ASP A 43 12.51 -1.08 15.59
C ASP A 43 12.00 -0.72 14.19
N PRO A 44 12.84 -0.08 13.34
CA PRO A 44 12.42 0.36 12.03
C PRO A 44 12.03 -0.83 11.14
N THR A 45 10.85 -0.76 10.53
CA THR A 45 10.39 -1.76 9.57
C THR A 45 10.03 -1.09 8.27
N LEU A 46 10.67 -1.52 7.18
CA LEU A 46 10.28 -1.15 5.81
C LEU A 46 9.23 -2.16 5.34
N GLN A 47 8.01 -1.70 5.18
CA GLN A 47 6.93 -2.47 4.58
C GLN A 47 6.78 -2.15 3.11
N VAL A 48 6.86 -3.19 2.28
CA VAL A 48 6.61 -3.13 0.84
C VAL A 48 5.38 -3.95 0.53
N MET A 49 4.32 -3.31 0.09
CA MET A 49 3.12 -3.97 -0.41
C MET A 49 3.17 -4.02 -1.93
N ALA A 50 3.03 -5.20 -2.48
CA ALA A 50 2.96 -5.45 -3.92
C ALA A 50 1.86 -6.46 -4.23
N GLU A 51 1.49 -6.56 -5.50
CA GLU A 51 0.45 -7.49 -5.95
C GLU A 51 0.69 -7.95 -7.37
N ARG A 52 0.16 -9.11 -7.72
CA ARG A 52 0.01 -9.50 -9.11
C ARG A 52 -1.14 -8.70 -9.73
N PRO A 53 -0.96 -8.05 -10.88
CA PRO A 53 -2.02 -7.24 -11.49
C PRO A 53 -3.29 -7.99 -11.84
N ASP A 54 -3.20 -9.28 -12.13
CA ASP A 54 -4.33 -10.15 -12.52
C ASP A 54 -5.16 -10.62 -11.32
N THR A 55 -4.50 -11.05 -10.24
CA THR A 55 -5.18 -11.59 -9.05
C THR A 55 -5.38 -10.58 -7.93
N ARG A 56 -4.66 -9.45 -7.98
CA ARG A 56 -4.61 -8.43 -6.91
C ARG A 56 -4.11 -8.97 -5.58
N GLN A 57 -3.34 -10.06 -5.62
CA GLN A 57 -2.76 -10.72 -4.47
C GLN A 57 -1.29 -11.03 -4.71
N LEU A 58 -0.61 -11.49 -3.69
CA LEU A 58 0.79 -11.86 -3.73
C LEU A 58 0.94 -13.24 -3.07
N THR A 59 1.60 -14.17 -3.74
CA THR A 59 1.87 -15.48 -3.15
C THR A 59 3.05 -15.39 -2.17
N ILE A 60 3.22 -16.42 -1.31
CA ILE A 60 4.37 -16.50 -0.40
C ILE A 60 5.68 -16.54 -1.18
N ASP A 61 5.71 -17.25 -2.30
CA ASP A 61 6.89 -17.32 -3.18
C ASP A 61 7.21 -15.96 -3.81
N ASP A 62 6.20 -15.20 -4.23
CA ASP A 62 6.37 -13.83 -4.72
C ASP A 62 6.96 -12.92 -3.65
N CYS A 63 6.45 -13.00 -2.42
CA CYS A 63 6.97 -12.24 -1.28
C CYS A 63 8.44 -12.56 -1.02
N ALA A 64 8.79 -13.84 -0.99
CA ALA A 64 10.16 -14.29 -0.75
C ALA A 64 11.11 -13.86 -1.88
N THR A 65 10.66 -13.95 -3.12
CA THR A 65 11.46 -13.57 -4.30
C THR A 65 11.71 -12.06 -4.31
N LEU A 66 10.67 -11.26 -4.11
CA LEU A 66 10.80 -9.80 -4.05
C LEU A 66 11.67 -9.38 -2.85
N SER A 67 11.48 -9.99 -1.68
CA SER A 67 12.27 -9.70 -0.48
C SER A 67 13.76 -9.93 -0.71
N ARG A 68 14.15 -11.08 -1.28
CA ARG A 68 15.56 -11.37 -1.61
C ARG A 68 16.12 -10.37 -2.60
N ARG A 69 15.38 -10.07 -3.65
CA ARG A 69 15.81 -9.11 -4.69
C ARG A 69 16.02 -7.71 -4.12
N LEU A 70 15.13 -7.24 -3.25
CA LEU A 70 15.29 -5.94 -2.57
C LEU A 70 16.47 -5.93 -1.62
N SER A 71 16.69 -7.02 -0.86
CA SER A 71 17.86 -7.14 0.01
C SER A 71 19.16 -7.03 -0.79
N ASP A 72 19.26 -7.71 -1.92
CA ASP A 72 20.45 -7.66 -2.79
C ASP A 72 20.70 -6.23 -3.32
N VAL A 73 19.65 -5.51 -3.70
CA VAL A 73 19.77 -4.12 -4.18
C VAL A 73 20.21 -3.18 -3.05
N PHE A 74 19.63 -3.32 -1.86
CA PHE A 74 19.97 -2.46 -0.73
C PHE A 74 21.37 -2.76 -0.20
N ASP A 75 21.78 -4.03 -0.13
CA ASP A 75 23.13 -4.42 0.26
C ASP A 75 24.19 -3.86 -0.72
N ALA A 76 23.88 -3.86 -2.02
CA ALA A 76 24.77 -3.27 -3.02
C ALA A 76 24.90 -1.75 -2.87
N LEU A 77 23.80 -1.05 -2.56
CA LEU A 77 23.82 0.39 -2.31
C LEU A 77 24.57 0.73 -1.02
N GLU A 78 24.40 -0.05 0.03
CA GLU A 78 25.13 0.11 1.29
C GLU A 78 26.64 -0.06 1.06
N ALA A 79 27.05 -1.05 0.28
CA ALA A 79 28.45 -1.28 -0.07
C ALA A 79 29.07 -0.10 -0.84
N GLU A 80 28.24 0.65 -1.59
CA GLU A 80 28.66 1.87 -2.30
C GLU A 80 28.62 3.13 -1.41
N GLY A 81 28.24 3.01 -0.14
CA GLY A 81 28.02 4.14 0.77
C GLY A 81 26.78 4.98 0.44
N ARG A 82 25.81 4.38 -0.22
CA ARG A 82 24.53 4.99 -0.66
C ARG A 82 23.35 4.35 0.02
N ASP A 83 23.47 4.05 1.29
CA ASP A 83 22.41 3.39 2.07
C ASP A 83 21.11 4.20 2.03
N PRO A 84 20.01 3.66 1.49
CA PRO A 84 18.74 4.37 1.39
C PRO A 84 17.99 4.45 2.71
N ILE A 85 18.39 3.67 3.72
CA ILE A 85 17.79 3.64 5.06
C ILE A 85 18.90 3.69 6.09
N GLU A 86 18.86 4.70 6.96
CA GLU A 86 19.87 4.87 8.00
C GLU A 86 19.71 3.81 9.09
N GLY A 87 20.76 3.01 9.30
CA GLY A 87 20.84 2.00 10.37
C GLY A 87 20.13 0.69 10.04
N ALA A 88 20.04 -0.18 11.03
CA ALA A 88 19.42 -1.48 10.89
C ALA A 88 17.88 -1.36 10.81
N TYR A 89 17.28 -2.13 9.95
CA TYR A 89 15.83 -2.19 9.75
C TYR A 89 15.37 -3.61 9.40
N ARG A 90 14.08 -3.84 9.56
CA ARG A 90 13.41 -5.07 9.14
C ARG A 90 12.73 -4.84 7.80
N LEU A 91 12.89 -5.76 6.87
CA LEU A 91 12.18 -5.74 5.58
C LEU A 91 10.97 -6.67 5.65
N GLU A 92 9.79 -6.13 5.40
CA GLU A 92 8.53 -6.86 5.30
C GLU A 92 7.93 -6.68 3.91
N VAL A 93 7.76 -7.78 3.17
CA VAL A 93 7.06 -7.79 1.89
C VAL A 93 5.73 -8.51 2.07
N SER A 94 4.65 -7.84 1.72
CA SER A 94 3.30 -8.35 1.94
C SER A 94 2.36 -8.03 0.79
N SER A 95 1.30 -8.83 0.69
CA SER A 95 0.13 -8.51 -0.13
C SER A 95 -0.72 -7.43 0.56
N PRO A 96 -1.45 -6.59 -0.18
CA PRO A 96 -2.50 -5.78 0.40
C PRO A 96 -3.54 -6.66 1.08
N GLY A 97 -4.00 -6.26 2.27
CA GLY A 97 -5.11 -6.95 2.95
C GLY A 97 -6.45 -6.74 2.23
N ILE A 98 -7.53 -7.31 2.77
CA ILE A 98 -8.89 -7.11 2.25
C ILE A 98 -9.26 -5.62 2.30
N ASP A 99 -8.93 -4.95 3.41
CA ASP A 99 -9.04 -3.49 3.58
C ASP A 99 -7.83 -2.77 2.98
N ARG A 100 -7.50 -3.11 1.75
CA ARG A 100 -6.31 -2.64 1.05
C ARG A 100 -6.18 -1.12 1.01
N PRO A 101 -4.96 -0.56 1.09
CA PRO A 101 -4.75 0.85 0.84
C PRO A 101 -4.99 1.18 -0.64
N LEU A 102 -5.60 2.35 -0.90
CA LEU A 102 -5.79 2.90 -2.22
C LEU A 102 -4.74 4.00 -2.43
N THR A 103 -3.72 3.71 -3.19
CA THR A 103 -2.53 4.56 -3.31
C THR A 103 -2.33 5.14 -4.70
N ARG A 104 -3.00 4.56 -5.69
CA ARG A 104 -2.93 4.96 -7.09
C ARG A 104 -4.32 5.41 -7.56
N LEU A 105 -4.38 6.37 -8.48
CA LEU A 105 -5.65 6.82 -9.05
C LEU A 105 -6.46 5.64 -9.64
N GLN A 106 -5.78 4.70 -10.28
CA GLN A 106 -6.40 3.50 -10.83
C GLN A 106 -7.09 2.63 -9.78
N ASP A 107 -6.59 2.59 -8.54
CA ASP A 107 -7.22 1.84 -7.46
C ASP A 107 -8.64 2.31 -7.19
N PHE A 108 -8.90 3.62 -7.24
CA PHE A 108 -10.24 4.16 -7.03
C PHE A 108 -11.21 3.82 -8.18
N ALA A 109 -10.70 3.65 -9.38
CA ALA A 109 -11.50 3.16 -10.50
C ALA A 109 -11.77 1.65 -10.41
N ASP A 110 -10.74 0.88 -10.11
CA ASP A 110 -10.82 -0.59 -10.04
C ASP A 110 -11.74 -1.09 -8.92
N TRP A 111 -11.79 -0.35 -7.82
CA TRP A 111 -12.61 -0.67 -6.65
C TRP A 111 -13.89 0.17 -6.56
N ALA A 112 -14.32 0.76 -7.66
CA ALA A 112 -15.61 1.45 -7.74
C ALA A 112 -16.75 0.51 -7.31
N GLY A 113 -17.70 1.06 -6.54
CA GLY A 113 -18.77 0.29 -5.94
C GLY A 113 -18.48 -0.27 -4.54
N GLN A 114 -17.23 -0.27 -4.10
CA GLN A 114 -16.87 -0.69 -2.73
C GLN A 114 -16.82 0.51 -1.77
N GLU A 115 -17.04 0.24 -0.49
CA GLU A 115 -16.93 1.27 0.54
C GLU A 115 -15.46 1.58 0.84
N ALA A 116 -15.13 2.85 0.90
CA ALA A 116 -13.80 3.34 1.23
C ALA A 116 -13.84 4.41 2.31
N ARG A 117 -12.72 4.55 3.00
CA ARG A 117 -12.42 5.66 3.90
C ARG A 117 -11.27 6.46 3.31
N ILE A 118 -11.52 7.74 3.05
CA ILE A 118 -10.54 8.67 2.50
C ILE A 118 -10.23 9.72 3.56
N THR A 119 -8.95 9.92 3.85
CA THR A 119 -8.47 11.04 4.66
C THR A 119 -7.91 12.11 3.74
N LEU A 120 -8.35 13.34 3.92
CA LEU A 120 -7.96 14.47 3.08
C LEU A 120 -6.73 15.19 3.65
N VAL A 121 -5.91 15.74 2.77
CA VAL A 121 -4.78 16.62 3.16
C VAL A 121 -5.33 17.85 3.89
N GLU A 122 -6.32 18.50 3.30
CA GLU A 122 -7.04 19.65 3.86
C GLU A 122 -8.54 19.33 3.93
N PRO A 123 -9.26 19.83 4.95
CA PRO A 123 -10.72 19.65 5.00
C PRO A 123 -11.41 20.22 3.77
N ILE A 124 -12.37 19.48 3.22
CA ILE A 124 -13.26 19.94 2.16
C ILE A 124 -14.68 19.95 2.72
N GLU A 125 -15.37 21.09 2.61
CA GLU A 125 -16.70 21.30 3.19
C GLU A 125 -16.76 20.93 4.69
N GLY A 126 -15.68 21.25 5.44
CA GLY A 126 -15.56 20.98 6.86
C GLY A 126 -15.25 19.52 7.22
N ARG A 127 -15.02 18.65 6.24
CA ARG A 127 -14.76 17.23 6.42
C ARG A 127 -13.31 16.90 6.11
N LYS A 128 -12.62 16.35 7.09
CA LYS A 128 -11.26 15.82 6.92
C LYS A 128 -11.25 14.36 6.49
N GLN A 129 -12.31 13.62 6.81
CA GLN A 129 -12.44 12.20 6.50
C GLN A 129 -13.78 11.95 5.80
N LEU A 130 -13.74 11.20 4.71
CA LEU A 130 -14.89 10.79 3.92
C LEU A 130 -15.04 9.28 4.01
N THR A 131 -16.24 8.80 4.31
CA THR A 131 -16.56 7.37 4.29
C THR A 131 -17.80 7.16 3.44
N GLY A 132 -17.74 6.26 2.49
CA GLY A 132 -18.86 5.95 1.62
C GLY A 132 -18.45 5.07 0.45
N ASP A 133 -19.37 4.86 -0.47
CA ASP A 133 -19.13 4.03 -1.64
C ASP A 133 -18.38 4.81 -2.73
N LEU A 134 -17.32 4.23 -3.26
CA LEU A 134 -16.64 4.77 -4.42
C LEU A 134 -17.55 4.68 -5.65
N VAL A 135 -17.73 5.80 -6.34
CA VAL A 135 -18.54 5.87 -7.57
C VAL A 135 -17.67 5.64 -8.80
N GLY A 136 -16.51 6.28 -8.84
CA GLY A 136 -15.58 6.14 -9.95
C GLY A 136 -14.56 7.28 -10.02
N VAL A 137 -13.86 7.32 -11.14
CA VAL A 137 -12.81 8.29 -11.44
C VAL A 137 -13.07 8.88 -12.82
N GLU A 138 -12.92 10.19 -12.94
CA GLU A 138 -12.93 10.90 -14.21
C GLU A 138 -11.73 11.87 -14.26
N GLY A 139 -10.79 11.61 -15.17
CA GLY A 139 -9.52 12.33 -15.17
C GLY A 139 -8.74 12.06 -13.87
N ASP A 140 -8.45 13.11 -13.12
CA ASP A 140 -7.82 13.05 -11.80
C ASP A 140 -8.83 13.23 -10.64
N GLN A 141 -10.12 13.23 -10.94
CA GLN A 141 -11.20 13.46 -9.98
C GLN A 141 -11.82 12.14 -9.52
N ILE A 142 -11.90 11.96 -8.21
CA ILE A 142 -12.50 10.81 -7.54
C ILE A 142 -13.88 11.22 -7.04
N THR A 143 -14.90 10.42 -7.35
CA THR A 143 -16.24 10.60 -6.80
C THR A 143 -16.54 9.53 -5.78
N ILE A 144 -16.96 9.95 -4.59
CA ILE A 144 -17.37 9.11 -3.47
C ILE A 144 -18.75 9.53 -2.97
N ASP A 145 -19.67 8.58 -2.83
CA ASP A 145 -20.99 8.81 -2.24
C ASP A 145 -20.86 8.75 -0.72
N VAL A 146 -20.70 9.93 -0.11
CA VAL A 146 -20.41 10.05 1.32
C VAL A 146 -21.64 9.68 2.13
N ARG A 147 -21.46 8.67 3.01
CA ARG A 147 -22.52 8.15 3.88
C ARG A 147 -23.17 9.26 4.70
N LYS A 148 -24.51 9.30 4.69
CA LYS A 148 -25.34 10.30 5.40
C LYS A 148 -25.05 11.74 4.97
N PHE A 149 -24.60 11.94 3.74
CA PHE A 149 -24.36 13.26 3.19
C PHE A 149 -24.76 13.31 1.71
N ARG A 150 -23.81 13.37 0.81
CA ARG A 150 -24.02 13.38 -0.65
C ARG A 150 -22.78 12.89 -1.38
N ALA A 151 -22.91 12.62 -2.67
CA ALA A 151 -21.76 12.38 -3.51
C ALA A 151 -20.85 13.62 -3.55
N MET A 152 -19.56 13.39 -3.34
CA MET A 152 -18.53 14.41 -3.42
C MET A 152 -17.50 14.01 -4.48
N THR A 153 -17.04 15.00 -5.24
CA THR A 153 -15.93 14.81 -6.18
C THR A 153 -14.73 15.59 -5.67
N ILE A 154 -13.62 14.88 -5.51
CA ILE A 154 -12.36 15.42 -4.97
C ILE A 154 -11.21 15.12 -5.93
N PRO A 155 -10.20 16.01 -6.03
CA PRO A 155 -9.00 15.71 -6.79
C PRO A 155 -8.15 14.64 -6.08
N PHE A 156 -7.51 13.77 -6.84
CA PHE A 156 -6.60 12.76 -6.30
C PHE A 156 -5.51 13.38 -5.42
N ALA A 157 -5.01 14.56 -5.79
CA ALA A 157 -4.01 15.30 -5.00
C ALA A 157 -4.50 15.70 -3.59
N ALA A 158 -5.81 15.76 -3.36
CA ALA A 158 -6.39 16.06 -2.04
C ALA A 158 -6.40 14.84 -1.09
N VAL A 159 -6.12 13.65 -1.58
CA VAL A 159 -6.09 12.42 -0.79
C VAL A 159 -4.77 12.31 -0.05
N ALA A 160 -4.82 12.30 1.29
CA ALA A 160 -3.67 12.02 2.13
C ALA A 160 -3.47 10.52 2.36
N ASP A 161 -4.58 9.80 2.58
CA ASP A 161 -4.62 8.37 2.81
C ASP A 161 -5.99 7.83 2.41
N ALA A 162 -6.05 6.60 1.94
CA ALA A 162 -7.30 5.94 1.62
C ALA A 162 -7.17 4.43 1.75
N LYS A 163 -8.26 3.79 2.16
CA LYS A 163 -8.35 2.33 2.22
C LYS A 163 -9.79 1.87 2.03
N LEU A 164 -9.96 0.62 1.58
CA LEU A 164 -11.27 -0.02 1.55
C LEU A 164 -11.74 -0.34 2.99
N THR A 165 -13.03 -0.28 3.19
CA THR A 165 -13.68 -0.74 4.43
C THR A 165 -14.11 -2.18 4.23
N ILE A 166 -13.89 -3.05 5.23
CA ILE A 166 -14.36 -4.44 5.19
C ILE A 166 -15.88 -4.46 5.29
N THR A 167 -16.52 -4.90 4.22
CA THR A 167 -17.98 -5.07 4.13
C THR A 167 -18.28 -6.46 3.55
N ASP A 168 -19.50 -6.96 3.75
CA ASP A 168 -19.92 -8.23 3.14
C ASP A 168 -19.81 -8.20 1.62
N LYS A 169 -20.06 -7.04 1.01
CA LYS A 169 -19.89 -6.81 -0.42
C LYS A 169 -18.43 -6.95 -0.86
N LEU A 170 -17.50 -6.38 -0.09
CA LEU A 170 -16.07 -6.51 -0.35
C LEU A 170 -15.61 -7.96 -0.16
N LEU A 171 -16.04 -8.63 0.90
CA LEU A 171 -15.72 -10.03 1.14
C LEU A 171 -16.23 -10.94 0.01
N ALA A 172 -17.41 -10.66 -0.54
CA ALA A 172 -17.95 -11.40 -1.68
C ALA A 172 -17.18 -11.13 -2.98
N ALA A 173 -16.65 -9.92 -3.16
CA ALA A 173 -15.89 -9.53 -4.34
C ALA A 173 -14.43 -10.02 -4.32
N THR A 174 -13.86 -10.19 -3.13
CA THR A 174 -12.49 -10.68 -2.91
C THR A 174 -12.53 -12.17 -2.57
N GLN A 175 -12.66 -13.04 -3.59
CA GLN A 175 -12.52 -14.46 -3.35
C GLN A 175 -11.05 -14.77 -2.99
N PRO A 176 -10.80 -15.59 -1.94
CA PRO A 176 -9.45 -16.02 -1.67
C PRO A 176 -8.91 -16.78 -2.88
N LEU A 177 -7.65 -16.56 -3.23
CA LEU A 177 -6.94 -17.48 -4.11
C LEU A 177 -7.11 -18.87 -3.49
N ASP A 178 -7.47 -19.84 -4.33
CA ASP A 178 -7.69 -21.21 -3.93
C ASP A 178 -6.57 -21.67 -3.00
N ALA A 179 -6.92 -21.83 -1.71
CA ALA A 179 -5.99 -22.20 -0.65
C ALA A 179 -5.63 -23.69 -0.68
N SER A 180 -5.87 -24.37 -1.78
CA SER A 180 -5.56 -25.80 -1.97
C SER A 180 -4.06 -26.15 -1.90
N GLY A 181 -3.21 -25.16 -1.60
CA GLY A 181 -1.79 -25.31 -1.34
C GLY A 181 -1.29 -24.75 0.00
N ALA A 182 -2.20 -24.31 0.88
CA ALA A 182 -1.83 -23.63 2.13
C ALA A 182 -1.78 -24.53 3.38
N ASP A 183 -1.86 -25.86 3.20
CA ASP A 183 -1.81 -26.83 4.31
C ASP A 183 -0.39 -27.26 4.68
N ASP A 184 0.66 -26.68 4.11
CA ASP A 184 2.03 -26.91 4.55
C ASP A 184 2.50 -25.76 5.48
N ILE A 185 1.97 -25.75 6.70
CA ILE A 185 2.61 -25.03 7.80
C ILE A 185 3.85 -25.84 8.16
N ILE A 186 4.99 -25.43 7.64
CA ILE A 186 6.28 -25.92 8.16
C ILE A 186 6.49 -25.20 9.48
N GLU A 187 6.14 -25.84 10.58
CA GLU A 187 6.67 -25.48 11.90
C GLU A 187 8.18 -25.70 11.86
N VAL A 188 8.94 -24.62 11.77
CA VAL A 188 10.37 -24.66 12.06
C VAL A 188 10.53 -24.56 13.56
N GLU A 189 10.59 -25.72 14.22
CA GLU A 189 11.16 -25.81 15.55
C GLU A 189 12.66 -25.54 15.44
N GLY A 190 13.14 -24.51 16.12
CA GLY A 190 14.54 -24.20 16.30
C GLY A 190 14.82 -23.69 17.68
#